data_b7e3da72a2e9f9f5676fcbcb3acd0f63
#
_entry.id   b7e3da72a2e9f9f5676fcbcb3acd0f63
#
_cell.length_a   1.000
_cell.length_b   1.000
_cell.length_c   1.000
_cell.angle_alpha   90.00
_cell.angle_beta   90.00
_cell.angle_gamma   90.00
#
_symmetry.space_group_name_H-M   'P 1'
#
loop_
_entity.id
_entity.type
_entity.pdbx_description
1 polymer ?
#
loop_
_entity_poly.entity_id
_entity_poly.type
_entity_poly.pdbx_seq_one_letter_code
_entity_poly.pdbx_strand_id
1 'polypeptide(L)'
;MKIEELSALVGSSRYLVAFSGAGISTESGIPDFRGPQGIWTKMRPIELQEFLRDPAARREYWRRKIESYPQMRDAQPNEGHKALGRLFEAGFLKTMITQNVDSV
;
A
#
# COMPACT_ATOMS: atom_id res chain seq x y z
N MET A 1 -16.20 -9.20 -10.96
CA MET A 1 -17.34 -8.27 -10.66
C MET A 1 -17.31 -7.14 -11.68
N LYS A 2 -18.46 -6.80 -12.24
CA LYS A 2 -18.57 -5.68 -13.16
C LYS A 2 -18.56 -4.35 -12.39
N ILE A 3 -18.09 -3.29 -13.04
CA ILE A 3 -18.01 -1.96 -12.42
C ILE A 3 -19.40 -1.48 -11.99
N GLU A 4 -20.44 -1.75 -12.77
CA GLU A 4 -21.81 -1.38 -12.46
C GLU A 4 -22.31 -2.06 -11.18
N GLU A 5 -21.95 -3.32 -10.98
CA GLU A 5 -22.31 -4.08 -9.77
C GLU A 5 -21.59 -3.48 -8.54
N LEU A 6 -20.32 -3.16 -8.68
CA LEU A 6 -19.56 -2.53 -7.61
C LEU A 6 -20.11 -1.16 -7.26
N SER A 7 -20.42 -0.36 -8.27
CA SER A 7 -21.02 0.97 -8.09
C SER A 7 -22.33 0.89 -7.32
N ALA A 8 -23.19 -0.08 -7.68
CA ALA A 8 -24.47 -0.30 -6.99
C ALA A 8 -24.28 -0.68 -5.52
N LEU A 9 -23.31 -1.57 -5.24
CA LEU A 9 -22.99 -1.97 -3.88
C LEU A 9 -22.48 -0.80 -3.03
N VAL A 10 -21.59 0.01 -3.58
CA VAL A 10 -21.09 1.22 -2.91
C VAL A 10 -22.22 2.18 -2.62
N GLY A 11 -23.06 2.46 -3.63
CA GLY A 11 -24.16 3.41 -3.50
C GLY A 11 -25.22 2.98 -2.50
N SER A 12 -25.44 1.66 -2.29
CA SER A 12 -26.41 1.13 -1.33
C SER A 12 -25.82 0.87 0.05
N SER A 13 -24.52 1.01 0.23
CA SER A 13 -23.85 0.75 1.51
C SER A 13 -24.15 1.83 2.52
N ARG A 14 -24.40 1.43 3.75
CA ARG A 14 -24.61 2.35 4.87
C ARG A 14 -23.32 2.62 5.63
N TYR A 15 -22.40 1.67 5.61
CA TYR A 15 -21.11 1.81 6.27
C TYR A 15 -20.05 1.13 5.41
N LEU A 16 -19.50 1.89 4.48
CA LEU A 16 -18.45 1.40 3.57
C LEU A 16 -17.10 1.48 4.25
N VAL A 17 -16.36 0.39 4.22
CA VAL A 17 -14.98 0.31 4.70
C VAL A 17 -14.07 -0.03 3.54
N ALA A 18 -12.97 0.69 3.39
CA ALA A 18 -11.91 0.36 2.45
C ALA A 18 -10.74 -0.27 3.22
N PHE A 19 -10.24 -1.38 2.70
CA PHE A 19 -9.07 -2.06 3.25
C PHE A 19 -8.03 -2.14 2.15
N SER A 20 -6.87 -1.52 2.33
CA SER A 20 -5.84 -1.46 1.30
C SER A 20 -4.51 -2.06 1.74
N GLY A 21 -3.73 -2.46 0.75
CA GLY A 21 -2.36 -2.93 0.90
C GLY A 21 -1.45 -2.25 -0.11
N ALA A 22 -0.23 -2.77 -0.25
CA ALA A 22 0.81 -2.17 -1.07
C ALA A 22 0.42 -2.00 -2.54
N GLY A 23 -0.50 -2.82 -3.04
CA GLY A 23 -0.94 -2.77 -4.44
C GLY A 23 -1.57 -1.43 -4.84
N ILE A 24 -2.21 -0.71 -3.92
CA ILE A 24 -2.81 0.58 -4.24
C ILE A 24 -1.77 1.64 -4.58
N SER A 25 -0.54 1.49 -4.08
CA SER A 25 0.53 2.46 -4.26
C SER A 25 1.46 2.18 -5.44
N THR A 26 1.25 1.08 -6.19
CA THR A 26 2.09 0.75 -7.34
C THR A 26 2.02 1.81 -8.43
N GLU A 27 0.85 2.38 -8.67
CA GLU A 27 0.65 3.47 -9.63
C GLU A 27 1.27 4.80 -9.17
N SER A 28 1.72 4.87 -7.91
CA SER A 28 2.47 6.02 -7.38
C SER A 28 3.99 5.80 -7.45
N GLY A 29 4.42 4.69 -8.05
CA GLY A 29 5.84 4.35 -8.20
C GLY A 29 6.42 3.61 -7.01
N ILE A 30 5.61 3.20 -6.03
CA ILE A 30 6.08 2.41 -4.89
C ILE A 30 5.81 0.93 -5.21
N PRO A 31 6.84 0.09 -5.39
CA PRO A 31 6.60 -1.32 -5.72
C PRO A 31 5.91 -2.04 -4.57
N ASP A 32 5.01 -2.96 -4.92
CA ASP A 32 4.43 -3.86 -3.92
C ASP A 32 5.43 -4.98 -3.57
N PHE A 33 4.99 -5.94 -2.75
CA PHE A 33 5.88 -7.02 -2.31
C PHE A 33 5.79 -8.25 -3.21
N ARG A 34 4.60 -8.67 -3.59
CA ARG A 34 4.33 -9.97 -4.23
C ARG A 34 3.79 -9.86 -5.65
N GLY A 35 3.57 -8.66 -6.18
CA GLY A 35 3.13 -8.46 -7.56
C GLY A 35 4.21 -8.81 -8.58
N PRO A 36 3.91 -8.76 -9.87
CA PRO A 36 4.89 -9.11 -10.92
C PRO A 36 6.17 -8.29 -10.89
N GLN A 37 6.10 -7.05 -10.40
CA GLN A 37 7.26 -6.16 -10.22
C GLN A 37 7.58 -5.97 -8.73
N GLY A 38 7.09 -6.86 -7.87
CA GLY A 38 7.19 -6.72 -6.44
C GLY A 38 8.59 -6.91 -5.89
N ILE A 39 8.83 -6.40 -4.69
CA ILE A 39 10.15 -6.42 -4.03
C ILE A 39 10.66 -7.85 -3.86
N TRP A 40 9.76 -8.78 -3.50
CA TRP A 40 10.14 -10.17 -3.23
C TRP A 40 10.49 -10.96 -4.50
N THR A 41 10.27 -10.41 -5.70
CA THR A 41 10.79 -11.00 -6.95
C THR A 41 12.28 -10.73 -7.12
N LYS A 42 12.84 -9.76 -6.41
CA LYS A 42 14.23 -9.29 -6.56
C LYS A 42 15.09 -9.58 -5.34
N MET A 43 14.49 -9.73 -4.16
CA MET A 43 15.23 -9.95 -2.92
C MET A 43 14.40 -10.75 -1.93
N ARG A 44 15.08 -11.45 -1.03
CA ARG A 44 14.46 -12.24 0.03
C ARG A 44 14.02 -11.31 1.18
N PRO A 45 12.83 -11.51 1.78
CA PRO A 45 12.46 -10.78 3.00
C PRO A 45 13.42 -11.11 4.15
N ILE A 46 13.67 -10.09 4.99
CA ILE A 46 14.41 -10.30 6.23
C ILE A 46 13.38 -10.59 7.32
N GLU A 47 13.41 -11.81 7.86
CA GLU A 47 12.50 -12.25 8.90
C GLU A 47 12.83 -11.59 10.24
N LEU A 48 11.81 -11.43 11.11
CA LEU A 48 12.00 -10.80 12.42
C LEU A 48 13.09 -11.51 13.24
N GLN A 49 13.08 -12.82 13.27
CA GLN A 49 14.08 -13.57 14.05
C GLN A 49 15.49 -13.39 13.51
N GLU A 50 15.64 -13.32 12.20
CA GLU A 50 16.92 -13.02 11.56
C GLU A 50 17.40 -11.61 11.93
N PHE A 51 16.52 -10.64 11.86
CA PHE A 51 16.80 -9.25 12.25
C PHE A 51 17.27 -9.17 13.72
N LEU A 52 16.61 -9.89 14.61
CA LEU A 52 16.93 -9.87 16.03
C LEU A 52 18.28 -10.53 16.35
N ARG A 53 18.66 -11.56 15.60
CA ARG A 53 19.84 -12.38 15.90
C ARG A 53 21.10 -11.98 15.15
N ASP A 54 20.96 -11.44 13.94
CA ASP A 54 22.08 -11.22 13.03
C ASP A 54 22.32 -9.74 12.78
N PRO A 55 23.44 -9.16 13.27
CA PRO A 55 23.79 -7.78 12.99
C PRO A 55 23.90 -7.45 11.49
N ALA A 56 24.35 -8.43 10.67
CA ALA A 56 24.44 -8.22 9.22
C ALA A 56 23.06 -8.09 8.60
N ALA A 57 22.07 -8.86 9.07
CA ALA A 57 20.68 -8.74 8.61
C ALA A 57 20.09 -7.38 8.97
N ARG A 58 20.39 -6.86 10.17
CA ARG A 58 19.95 -5.51 10.56
C ARG A 58 20.55 -4.43 9.67
N ARG A 59 21.85 -4.51 9.36
CA ARG A 59 22.50 -3.56 8.44
C ARG A 59 21.89 -3.59 7.06
N GLU A 60 21.60 -4.80 6.54
CA GLU A 60 20.96 -4.96 5.22
C GLU A 60 19.55 -4.39 5.23
N TYR A 61 18.77 -4.61 6.29
CA TYR A 61 17.44 -4.04 6.44
C TYR A 61 17.47 -2.51 6.33
N TRP A 62 18.36 -1.88 7.09
CA TRP A 62 18.47 -0.43 7.08
C TRP A 62 19.02 0.11 5.77
N ARG A 63 19.96 -0.62 5.15
CA ARG A 63 20.45 -0.25 3.83
C ARG A 63 19.32 -0.18 2.83
N ARG A 64 18.46 -1.20 2.81
CA ARG A 64 17.27 -1.22 1.94
C ARG A 64 16.32 -0.06 2.21
N LYS A 65 16.11 0.27 3.49
CA LYS A 65 15.23 1.39 3.88
C LYS A 65 15.79 2.73 3.41
N ILE A 66 17.06 2.96 3.59
CA ILE A 66 17.72 4.20 3.16
C ILE A 66 17.65 4.33 1.63
N GLU A 67 17.92 3.25 0.91
CA GLU A 67 17.89 3.24 -0.56
C GLU A 67 16.50 3.52 -1.11
N SER A 68 15.45 2.96 -0.51
CA SER A 68 14.08 3.11 -0.99
C SER A 68 13.37 4.37 -0.49
N TYR A 69 13.91 5.05 0.51
CA TYR A 69 13.26 6.19 1.16
C TYR A 69 12.93 7.35 0.21
N PRO A 70 13.86 7.78 -0.70
CA PRO A 70 13.52 8.89 -1.60
C PRO A 70 12.31 8.61 -2.47
N GLN A 71 12.16 7.40 -2.98
CA GLN A 71 11.01 6.99 -3.78
C GLN A 71 9.71 7.09 -2.98
N MET A 72 9.73 6.62 -1.74
CA MET A 72 8.57 6.69 -0.85
C MET A 72 8.26 8.12 -0.44
N ARG A 73 9.27 8.89 -0.08
CA ARG A 73 9.13 10.30 0.31
C ARG A 73 8.48 11.14 -0.79
N ASP A 74 8.88 10.91 -2.04
CA ASP A 74 8.50 11.75 -3.18
C ASP A 74 7.25 11.24 -3.92
N ALA A 75 6.70 10.11 -3.50
CA ALA A 75 5.50 9.53 -4.13
C ALA A 75 4.28 10.44 -3.95
N GLN A 76 3.42 10.46 -4.97
CA GLN A 76 2.20 11.25 -4.98
C GLN A 76 0.98 10.34 -5.03
N PRO A 77 -0.17 10.77 -4.48
CA PRO A 77 -1.40 10.01 -4.60
C PRO A 77 -1.76 9.75 -6.06
N ASN A 78 -2.15 8.52 -6.35
CA ASN A 78 -2.65 8.15 -7.68
C ASN A 78 -4.18 8.21 -7.74
N GLU A 79 -4.75 7.86 -8.88
CA GLU A 79 -6.20 7.93 -9.07
C GLU A 79 -6.99 7.04 -8.12
N GLY A 80 -6.42 5.91 -7.68
CA GLY A 80 -7.03 5.04 -6.68
C GLY A 80 -7.15 5.73 -5.32
N HIS A 81 -6.07 6.36 -4.86
CA HIS A 81 -6.08 7.15 -3.62
C HIS A 81 -7.09 8.29 -3.69
N LYS A 82 -7.10 9.02 -4.81
CA LYS A 82 -8.02 10.14 -5.01
C LYS A 82 -9.47 9.69 -5.03
N ALA A 83 -9.76 8.54 -5.63
CA ALA A 83 -11.10 7.97 -5.65
C ALA A 83 -11.60 7.66 -4.23
N LEU A 84 -10.74 7.07 -3.39
CA LEU A 84 -11.09 6.83 -1.99
C LEU A 84 -11.35 8.13 -1.23
N GLY A 85 -10.54 9.15 -1.47
CA GLY A 85 -10.76 10.48 -0.89
C GLY A 85 -12.10 11.09 -1.30
N ARG A 86 -12.47 10.97 -2.58
CA ARG A 86 -13.77 11.46 -3.08
C ARG A 86 -14.94 10.70 -2.43
N LEU A 87 -14.82 9.39 -2.27
CA LEU A 87 -15.85 8.60 -1.59
C LEU A 87 -16.01 9.01 -0.13
N PHE A 88 -14.91 9.33 0.54
CA PHE A 88 -14.94 9.82 1.91
C PHE A 88 -15.64 11.19 2.00
N GLU A 89 -15.25 12.13 1.15
CA GLU A 89 -15.83 13.47 1.14
C GLU A 89 -17.31 13.45 0.78
N ALA A 90 -17.73 12.54 -0.10
CA ALA A 90 -19.12 12.38 -0.48
C ALA A 90 -19.98 11.67 0.58
N GLY A 91 -19.36 11.18 1.65
CA GLY A 91 -20.05 10.52 2.75
C GLY A 91 -20.30 9.03 2.57
N PHE A 92 -19.81 8.41 1.52
CA PHE A 92 -19.95 6.96 1.32
C PHE A 92 -18.94 6.17 2.15
N LEU A 93 -17.64 6.53 2.06
CA LEU A 93 -16.59 5.83 2.79
C LEU A 93 -16.51 6.33 4.23
N LYS A 94 -16.65 5.43 5.18
CA LYS A 94 -16.69 5.75 6.62
C LYS A 94 -15.38 5.45 7.34
N THR A 95 -14.66 4.41 6.89
CA THR A 95 -13.44 3.95 7.55
C THR A 95 -12.45 3.47 6.50
N MET A 96 -11.20 3.82 6.70
CA MET A 96 -10.08 3.35 5.88
C MET A 96 -9.12 2.57 6.75
N ILE A 97 -8.86 1.32 6.37
CA ILE A 97 -7.88 0.45 7.03
C ILE A 97 -6.76 0.19 6.02
N THR A 98 -5.54 0.42 6.42
CA THR A 98 -4.41 0.17 5.52
C THR A 98 -3.27 -0.55 6.22
N GLN A 99 -2.60 -1.42 5.49
CA GLN A 99 -1.35 -2.07 5.89
C GLN A 99 -0.14 -1.24 5.47
N ASN A 100 -0.34 -0.15 4.76
CA ASN A 100 0.74 0.64 4.19
C ASN A 100 1.35 1.59 5.22
N VAL A 101 2.67 1.80 5.06
CA VAL A 101 3.43 2.78 5.84
C VAL A 101 3.85 3.98 5.00
N ASP A 102 3.44 4.01 3.73
CA ASP A 102 3.65 5.17 2.88
C ASP A 102 2.70 6.31 3.28
N SER A 103 3.03 7.52 2.86
CA SER A 103 2.25 8.72 3.20
C SER A 103 1.24 9.11 2.11
N VAL A 104 0.95 8.21 1.22
CA VAL A 104 0.08 8.45 0.07
C VAL A 104 -1.32 7.98 0.35
#